data_fadd718ee0937a1dbfa85b107250e741
#
_entry.id   fadd718ee0937a1dbfa85b107250e741
#
_cell.length_a   1.000
_cell.length_b   1.000
_cell.length_c   1.000
_cell.angle_alpha   90.00
_cell.angle_beta   90.00
_cell.angle_gamma   90.00
#
_symmetry.space_group_name_H-M   'P 1'
#
loop_
_entity.id
_entity.type
_entity.pdbx_description
1 polymer ?
#
loop_
_entity_poly.entity_id
_entity_poly.type
_entity_poly.pdbx_seq_one_letter_code
_entity_poly.pdbx_strand_id
1 'polypeptide(L)' 'MKSTTPITAKKDLENLLNKVTRLRKTYERILEQVKDDTTTFELYQTLHHSIKDLEDNASAMIEKNKD' A
#
# COMPACT_ATOMS: atom_id res chain seq x y z
N MET A 1 3.02 14.41 26.70
CA MET A 1 2.85 14.24 26.34
C MET A 1 2.85 13.92 25.46
N LYS A 2 2.95 13.77 25.26
CA LYS A 2 2.88 13.61 24.60
C LYS A 2 2.50 13.20 23.85
N SER A 3 2.27 13.14 23.57
CA SER A 3 1.84 12.84 22.96
C SER A 3 1.55 12.41 22.13
N THR A 4 1.48 12.29 21.95
CA THR A 4 1.09 11.90 21.32
C THR A 4 0.87 11.54 20.22
N THR A 5 1.18 11.60 19.59
CA THR A 5 0.81 11.35 18.53
C THR A 5 0.77 10.09 18.21
N PRO A 6 -0.03 9.61 18.30
CA PRO A 6 -0.37 8.39 18.27
C PRO A 6 -0.27 7.63 17.09
N ILE A 7 -0.99 7.85 16.19
CA ILE A 7 -1.02 7.08 15.10
C ILE A 7 0.18 7.05 14.40
N THR A 8 1.05 7.80 14.77
CA THR A 8 2.20 7.84 14.01
C THR A 8 3.25 6.99 14.55
N ALA A 9 2.93 6.07 15.40
CA ALA A 9 3.92 5.16 15.88
C ALA A 9 4.55 4.50 14.66
N LYS A 10 5.85 4.51 14.63
CA LYS A 10 6.59 3.95 13.53
C LYS A 10 6.22 2.49 13.29
N LYS A 11 5.99 1.76 14.37
CA LYS A 11 5.64 0.37 14.27
C LYS A 11 4.32 0.18 13.54
N ASP A 12 3.35 1.05 13.80
CA ASP A 12 2.07 0.96 13.14
C ASP A 12 2.20 1.28 11.66
N LEU A 13 3.05 2.23 11.31
CA LEU A 13 3.27 2.57 9.92
C LEU A 13 3.95 1.42 9.19
N GLU A 14 4.89 0.76 9.86
CA GLU A 14 5.56 -0.38 9.25
C GLU A 14 4.59 -1.53 9.04
N ASN A 15 3.69 -1.75 9.99
CA ASN A 15 2.69 -2.80 9.84
C ASN A 15 1.75 -2.48 8.69
N LEU A 16 1.36 -1.23 8.57
CA LEU A 16 0.51 -0.81 7.48
C LEU A 16 1.22 -1.01 6.15
N LEU A 17 2.47 -0.61 6.07
CA LEU A 17 3.24 -0.77 4.85
C LEU A 17 3.35 -2.24 4.46
N ASN A 18 3.59 -3.12 5.44
CA ASN A 18 3.68 -4.54 5.16
C ASN A 18 2.38 -5.09 4.59
N LYS A 19 1.25 -4.64 5.15
CA LYS A 19 -0.05 -5.10 4.67
C LYS A 19 -0.33 -4.58 3.26
N VAL A 20 0.01 -3.33 3.00
CA VAL A 20 -0.20 -2.75 1.69
C VAL A 20 0.69 -3.43 0.66
N THR A 21 1.93 -3.71 1.00
CA THR A 21 2.84 -4.39 0.10
C THR A 21 2.32 -5.78 -0.25
N ARG A 22 1.80 -6.47 0.75
CA ARG A 22 1.27 -7.81 0.52
C ARG A 22 0.04 -7.74 -0.38
N LEU A 23 -0.80 -6.73 -0.17
CA LEU A 23 -1.98 -6.55 -0.98
C LEU A 23 -1.59 -6.22 -2.41
N ARG A 24 -0.57 -5.38 -2.60
CA ARG A 24 -0.09 -5.04 -3.93
C ARG A 24 0.36 -6.29 -4.69
N LYS A 25 1.10 -7.16 -4.01
CA LYS A 25 1.57 -8.38 -4.65
C LYS A 25 0.41 -9.28 -5.03
N THR A 26 -0.62 -9.32 -4.20
CA THR A 26 -1.80 -10.11 -4.49
C THR A 26 -2.51 -9.58 -5.73
N TYR A 27 -2.62 -8.25 -5.85
CA TYR A 27 -3.26 -7.65 -7.00
C TYR A 27 -2.44 -7.90 -8.27
N GLU A 28 -1.12 -7.89 -8.15
CA GLU A 28 -0.28 -8.18 -9.32
C GLU A 28 -0.51 -9.59 -9.81
N ARG A 29 -0.74 -10.51 -8.88
CA ARG A 29 -1.02 -11.89 -9.25
C ARG A 29 -2.37 -11.99 -9.92
N ILE A 30 -3.37 -11.25 -9.43
CA ILE A 30 -4.69 -11.25 -10.02
C ILE A 30 -4.63 -10.65 -11.42
N LEU A 31 -3.87 -9.59 -11.61
CA LEU A 31 -3.74 -8.97 -12.92
C LEU A 31 -3.21 -9.97 -13.95
N GLU A 32 -2.27 -10.80 -13.54
CA GLU A 32 -1.74 -11.80 -14.44
C GLU A 32 -2.83 -12.79 -14.87
N GLN A 33 -3.72 -13.10 -13.95
CA GLN A 33 -4.77 -14.08 -14.22
C GLN A 33 -5.89 -13.53 -15.08
N VAL A 34 -6.14 -12.22 -14.99
CA VAL A 34 -7.24 -11.61 -15.72
C VAL A 34 -6.80 -10.78 -16.90
N LYS A 35 -5.58 -10.91 -17.33
CA LYS A 35 -5.07 -10.06 -18.39
C LYS A 35 -5.81 -10.19 -19.70
N ASP A 36 -6.53 -11.30 -19.89
CA ASP A 36 -7.30 -11.49 -21.11
C ASP A 36 -8.70 -10.89 -21.01
N ASP A 37 -9.12 -10.46 -19.84
CA ASP A 37 -10.43 -9.86 -19.64
C ASP A 37 -10.20 -8.37 -19.46
N THR A 38 -10.29 -7.62 -20.53
CA THR A 38 -9.96 -6.20 -20.53
C THR A 38 -10.69 -5.41 -19.44
N THR A 39 -11.98 -5.63 -19.29
CA THR A 39 -12.75 -4.89 -18.31
C THR A 39 -12.27 -5.16 -16.89
N THR A 40 -12.11 -6.43 -16.56
CA THR A 40 -11.66 -6.82 -15.24
C THR A 40 -10.23 -6.35 -15.00
N PHE A 41 -9.40 -6.47 -16.02
CA PHE A 41 -8.02 -6.05 -15.93
C PHE A 41 -7.93 -4.55 -15.60
N GLU A 42 -8.71 -3.73 -16.31
CA GLU A 42 -8.67 -2.29 -16.08
C GLU A 42 -9.12 -1.93 -14.69
N LEU A 43 -10.15 -2.63 -14.19
CA LEU A 43 -10.65 -2.36 -12.86
C LEU A 43 -9.57 -2.67 -11.81
N TYR A 44 -8.96 -3.83 -11.90
CA TYR A 44 -7.93 -4.21 -10.94
C TYR A 44 -6.67 -3.37 -11.11
N GLN A 45 -6.38 -2.93 -12.32
CA GLN A 45 -5.21 -2.10 -12.55
C GLN A 45 -5.37 -0.75 -11.86
N THR A 46 -6.58 -0.18 -11.88
CA THR A 46 -6.86 1.06 -11.20
C THR A 46 -6.67 0.90 -9.70
N LEU A 47 -7.16 -0.21 -9.14
CA LEU A 47 -6.99 -0.48 -7.72
C LEU A 47 -5.52 -0.69 -7.38
N HIS A 48 -4.80 -1.38 -8.24
CA HIS A 48 -3.37 -1.62 -8.03
C HIS A 48 -2.61 -0.30 -7.98
N HIS A 49 -2.99 0.63 -8.82
CA HIS A 49 -2.35 1.93 -8.86
C HIS A 49 -2.55 2.66 -7.53
N SER A 50 -3.78 2.61 -7.00
CA SER A 50 -4.08 3.23 -5.73
C SER A 50 -3.30 2.60 -4.59
N ILE A 51 -3.13 1.28 -4.64
CA ILE A 51 -2.38 0.57 -3.62
C ILE A 51 -0.92 0.97 -3.67
N LYS A 52 -0.37 1.15 -4.87
CA LYS A 52 1.01 1.59 -4.98
C LYS A 52 1.19 2.98 -4.40
N ASP A 53 0.22 3.86 -4.62
CA ASP A 53 0.28 5.20 -4.04
C ASP A 53 0.25 5.13 -2.52
N LEU A 54 -0.58 4.25 -1.96
CA LEU A 54 -0.63 4.08 -0.53
C LEU A 54 0.70 3.57 0.01
N GLU A 55 1.29 2.63 -0.70
CA GLU A 55 2.57 2.08 -0.30
C GLU A 55 3.65 3.16 -0.29
N ASP A 56 3.68 3.97 -1.35
CA ASP A 56 4.65 5.04 -1.44
C ASP A 56 4.45 6.08 -0.34
N ASN A 57 3.19 6.41 -0.05
CA ASN A 57 2.89 7.37 0.99
C ASN A 57 3.29 6.84 2.37
N ALA A 58 3.00 5.59 2.64
CA ALA A 58 3.36 4.98 3.92
C ALA A 58 4.88 4.94 4.07
N SER A 59 5.57 4.61 2.99
CA SER A 59 7.01 4.55 3.00
C SER A 59 7.61 5.94 3.26
N ALA A 60 7.04 6.96 2.63
CA ALA A 60 7.51 8.33 2.81
C ALA A 60 7.27 8.80 4.24
N MET A 61 6.16 8.40 4.84
CA MET A 61 5.88 8.77 6.22
C MET A 61 6.87 8.12 7.17
N ILE A 62 7.25 6.89 6.92
CA ILE A 62 8.23 6.21 7.75
C ILE A 62 9.59 6.90 7.63
N GLU A 63 9.97 7.28 6.41
CA GLU A 63 11.21 7.98 6.20
C GLU A 63 11.22 9.31 6.92
N LYS A 64 10.08 10.01 6.90
CA LYS A 64 9.97 11.29 7.52
C LYS A 64 10.07 11.21 9.02
N ASN A 65 9.60 10.13 9.62
CA ASN A 65 9.61 9.95 11.05
C ASN A 65 10.83 9.21 11.53
N LYS A 66 11.80 9.01 10.66
CA LYS A 66 12.93 8.28 11.00
C LYS A 66 13.85 8.95 11.92
N ASP A 67 13.99 9.91 12.28
CA ASP A 67 14.92 10.54 13.08
C ASP A 67 14.78 10.53 14.35
#